data_1207b404d4a7f16ce22bd8aac5f0d165
#
_entry.id   1207b404d4a7f16ce22bd8aac5f0d165
#
_cell.length_a   1.000
_cell.length_b   1.000
_cell.length_c   1.000
_cell.angle_alpha   90.00
_cell.angle_beta   90.00
_cell.angle_gamma   90.00
#
_symmetry.space_group_name_H-M   'P 1'
#
loop_
_entity.id
_entity.type
_entity.pdbx_description
1 polymer ?
#
loop_
_entity_poly.entity_id
_entity_poly.type
_entity_poly.pdbx_seq_one_letter_code
_entity_poly.pdbx_strand_id
1 'polypeptide(L)'
;MIRRGLNGVKLTLNILDLDSSLTAQPAIAERLLDGRATRLDLLALGPQLRLWSTERTYRRFVQQLKKRPPRPAHRPELFFVGSGDYHHLTPALLSDLPEPVSLIHFDNHPDWVRLAPKRHCGSWVNRALEMPDIARIITLGPCSDDLENPQIKGGNLGALQRGHLQLFPWQHAPTQVWGRIGDGPGHEQHENLLHWRNLVDEDWPAFIDALIDDLPTGAVWITIDKDVLASEDAATNWDQGGMRLNHLLHAIRALAARTRVLGIDVCGEFAKAPHRNWLKRWEAKSDQPPPQRWSEQDLLRNAHTNEALITLFEELFP
;
A
#
# COMPACT_ATOMS: atom_id res chain seq x y z
N MET A 1 -22.95 42.04 3.71
CA MET A 1 -22.85 40.62 3.98
C MET A 1 -21.41 40.18 3.71
N ILE A 2 -20.60 40.17 4.77
CA ILE A 2 -19.14 39.93 4.68
C ILE A 2 -18.97 38.39 4.61
N ARG A 3 -18.56 37.88 3.45
CA ARG A 3 -18.05 36.51 3.37
C ARG A 3 -16.77 36.45 4.21
N ARG A 4 -16.86 35.91 5.43
CA ARG A 4 -15.68 35.47 6.18
C ARG A 4 -15.02 34.38 5.35
N GLY A 5 -13.84 34.69 4.83
CA GLY A 5 -12.98 33.72 4.18
C GLY A 5 -12.68 32.60 5.19
N LEU A 6 -13.17 31.42 4.92
CA LEU A 6 -12.65 30.18 5.48
C LEU A 6 -11.20 30.10 4.99
N ASN A 7 -10.24 30.45 5.85
CA ASN A 7 -8.85 30.05 5.66
C ASN A 7 -8.82 28.52 5.69
N GLY A 8 -9.07 27.91 4.56
CA GLY A 8 -8.96 26.45 4.38
C GLY A 8 -7.51 26.09 4.66
N VAL A 9 -7.29 25.42 5.78
CA VAL A 9 -6.00 24.76 6.02
C VAL A 9 -5.84 23.75 4.88
N LYS A 10 -4.91 24.02 3.97
CA LYS A 10 -4.67 23.16 2.81
C LYS A 10 -4.27 21.76 3.26
N LEU A 11 -4.71 20.75 2.52
CA LEU A 11 -4.27 19.38 2.67
C LEU A 11 -2.73 19.33 2.66
N THR A 12 -2.12 18.67 3.64
CA THR A 12 -0.67 18.52 3.70
C THR A 12 -0.27 17.08 3.39
N LEU A 13 0.52 16.93 2.34
CA LEU A 13 1.15 15.65 2.01
C LEU A 13 2.41 15.50 2.85
N ASN A 14 2.60 14.32 3.43
CA ASN A 14 3.83 13.96 4.13
C ASN A 14 4.72 13.11 3.20
N ILE A 15 5.86 13.63 2.82
CA ILE A 15 6.82 12.96 1.94
C ILE A 15 7.91 12.34 2.80
N LEU A 16 7.93 11.01 2.88
CA LEU A 16 8.98 10.26 3.56
C LEU A 16 10.15 10.05 2.58
N ASP A 17 11.08 10.97 2.55
CA ASP A 17 12.18 10.94 1.59
C ASP A 17 13.28 9.97 2.04
N LEU A 18 13.12 8.70 1.64
CA LEU A 18 13.99 7.58 1.99
C LEU A 18 15.09 7.31 0.95
N ASP A 19 14.87 7.71 -0.33
CA ASP A 19 15.77 7.35 -1.44
C ASP A 19 15.79 8.37 -2.59
N SER A 20 15.23 9.54 -2.39
CA SER A 20 15.06 10.62 -3.37
C SER A 20 14.16 10.31 -4.57
N SER A 21 13.53 9.14 -4.64
CA SER A 21 12.64 8.79 -5.76
C SER A 21 11.44 9.73 -5.84
N LEU A 22 10.85 10.07 -4.70
CA LEU A 22 9.70 10.97 -4.60
C LEU A 22 10.05 12.43 -4.91
N THR A 23 11.17 12.93 -4.40
CA THR A 23 11.57 14.33 -4.63
C THR A 23 11.98 14.61 -6.07
N ALA A 24 12.24 13.57 -6.86
CA ALA A 24 12.44 13.66 -8.30
C ALA A 24 11.12 13.74 -9.10
N GLN A 25 9.95 13.48 -8.47
CA GLN A 25 8.65 13.52 -9.13
C GLN A 25 8.12 14.96 -9.22
N PRO A 26 7.77 15.46 -10.43
CA PRO A 26 7.33 16.85 -10.62
C PRO A 26 6.15 17.25 -9.74
N ALA A 27 5.12 16.41 -9.65
CA ALA A 27 3.93 16.65 -8.83
C ALA A 27 4.26 16.86 -7.35
N ILE A 28 5.22 16.10 -6.82
CA ILE A 28 5.66 16.20 -5.43
C ILE A 28 6.60 17.39 -5.23
N ALA A 29 7.54 17.60 -6.15
CA ALA A 29 8.47 18.72 -6.09
C ALA A 29 7.75 20.07 -6.08
N GLU A 30 6.70 20.25 -6.90
CA GLU A 30 5.87 21.45 -6.92
C GLU A 30 5.20 21.68 -5.56
N ARG A 31 4.59 20.66 -4.97
CA ARG A 31 3.90 20.78 -3.68
C ARG A 31 4.84 21.00 -2.49
N LEU A 32 6.08 20.56 -2.61
CA LEU A 32 7.14 20.90 -1.65
C LEU A 32 7.53 22.39 -1.75
N LEU A 33 7.63 22.92 -2.98
CA LEU A 33 8.01 24.31 -3.22
C LEU A 33 6.93 25.31 -2.74
N ASP A 34 5.66 24.98 -2.93
CA ASP A 34 4.54 25.85 -2.56
C ASP A 34 3.98 25.60 -1.13
N GLY A 35 4.61 24.70 -0.38
CA GLY A 35 4.27 24.41 1.01
C GLY A 35 3.02 23.54 1.21
N ARG A 36 2.49 22.90 0.16
CA ARG A 36 1.40 21.91 0.25
C ARG A 36 1.90 20.51 0.64
N ALA A 37 3.20 20.28 0.61
CA ALA A 37 3.82 19.05 1.08
C ALA A 37 4.90 19.34 2.13
N THR A 38 5.04 18.42 3.09
CA THR A 38 6.10 18.45 4.11
C THR A 38 7.04 17.29 3.89
N ARG A 39 8.32 17.56 3.76
CA ARG A 39 9.37 16.54 3.61
C ARG A 39 9.93 16.12 4.97
N LEU A 40 9.92 14.81 5.25
CA LEU A 40 10.74 14.21 6.29
C LEU A 40 12.00 13.65 5.62
N ASP A 41 13.16 14.24 5.94
CA ASP A 41 14.45 13.77 5.46
C ASP A 41 14.86 12.49 6.20
N LEU A 42 14.77 11.37 5.51
CA LEU A 42 15.07 10.03 6.01
C LEU A 42 16.15 9.31 5.17
N LEU A 43 16.85 10.04 4.29
CA LEU A 43 17.87 9.50 3.38
C LEU A 43 18.95 8.68 4.09
N ALA A 44 19.34 9.09 5.30
CA ALA A 44 20.32 8.35 6.10
C ALA A 44 19.81 6.99 6.60
N LEU A 45 18.48 6.82 6.74
CA LEU A 45 17.83 5.58 7.17
C LEU A 45 17.41 4.70 6.00
N GLY A 46 17.12 5.28 4.84
CA GLY A 46 16.60 4.59 3.68
C GLY A 46 17.34 3.28 3.33
N PRO A 47 18.67 3.27 3.14
CA PRO A 47 19.40 2.03 2.82
C PRO A 47 19.31 0.95 3.91
N GLN A 48 19.08 1.33 5.16
CA GLN A 48 18.92 0.39 6.29
C GLN A 48 17.49 -0.16 6.38
N LEU A 49 16.49 0.61 5.92
CA LEU A 49 15.09 0.24 5.90
C LEU A 49 14.70 -0.56 4.64
N ARG A 50 15.30 -0.31 3.49
CA ARG A 50 14.97 -0.90 2.18
C ARG A 50 14.85 -2.44 2.24
N LEU A 51 13.80 -3.04 1.66
CA LEU A 51 13.35 -4.43 1.71
C LEU A 51 12.97 -4.89 3.12
N TRP A 52 13.89 -4.83 4.05
CA TRP A 52 13.68 -5.19 5.44
C TRP A 52 14.58 -4.38 6.38
N SER A 53 14.22 -4.36 7.64
CA SER A 53 14.97 -3.66 8.66
C SER A 53 15.13 -4.45 9.95
N THR A 54 16.20 -4.12 10.69
CA THR A 54 16.31 -4.57 12.08
C THR A 54 15.32 -3.81 12.95
N GLU A 55 14.91 -4.39 14.06
CA GLU A 55 14.04 -3.73 15.05
C GLU A 55 14.63 -2.40 15.55
N ARG A 56 15.95 -2.33 15.70
CA ARG A 56 16.66 -1.10 16.09
C ARG A 56 16.48 0.00 15.05
N THR A 57 16.66 -0.33 13.78
CA THR A 57 16.50 0.65 12.68
C THR A 57 15.04 1.10 12.55
N TYR A 58 14.11 0.17 12.66
CA TYR A 58 12.68 0.47 12.62
C TYR A 58 12.26 1.42 13.76
N ARG A 59 12.73 1.18 15.00
CA ARG A 59 12.48 2.10 16.13
C ARG A 59 13.05 3.50 15.90
N ARG A 60 14.21 3.60 15.25
CA ARG A 60 14.78 4.92 14.86
C ARG A 60 13.87 5.63 13.85
N PHE A 61 13.34 4.90 12.88
CA PHE A 61 12.36 5.44 11.95
C PHE A 61 11.10 5.96 12.68
N VAL A 62 10.51 5.15 13.56
CA VAL A 62 9.34 5.56 14.37
C VAL A 62 9.63 6.81 15.19
N GLN A 63 10.83 6.94 15.76
CA GLN A 63 11.24 8.15 16.49
C GLN A 63 11.31 9.39 15.58
N GLN A 64 11.77 9.26 14.32
CA GLN A 64 11.74 10.38 13.38
C GLN A 64 10.31 10.71 12.98
N LEU A 65 9.48 9.71 12.72
CA LEU A 65 8.08 9.88 12.35
C LEU A 65 7.30 10.67 13.44
N LYS A 66 7.59 10.43 14.72
CA LYS A 66 6.96 11.14 15.85
C LYS A 66 7.34 12.63 15.96
N LYS A 67 8.34 13.10 15.23
CA LYS A 67 8.72 14.54 15.19
C LYS A 67 7.82 15.36 14.28
N ARG A 68 6.99 14.72 13.46
CA ARG A 68 6.03 15.42 12.61
C ARG A 68 4.94 16.11 13.47
N PRO A 69 4.22 17.09 12.91
CA PRO A 69 3.04 17.64 13.57
C PRO A 69 2.03 16.54 13.95
N PRO A 70 1.25 16.73 15.02
CA PRO A 70 0.20 15.79 15.40
C PRO A 70 -0.81 15.58 14.26
N ARG A 71 -1.44 14.40 14.26
CA ARG A 71 -2.52 14.09 13.33
C ARG A 71 -3.61 15.17 13.39
N PRO A 72 -4.07 15.69 12.24
CA PRO A 72 -5.21 16.60 12.20
C PRO A 72 -6.48 15.89 12.69
N ALA A 73 -7.25 16.52 13.57
CA ALA A 73 -8.42 15.90 14.21
C ALA A 73 -9.56 15.50 13.23
N HIS A 74 -9.63 16.16 12.05
CA HIS A 74 -10.77 16.02 11.12
C HIS A 74 -10.34 15.79 9.67
N ARG A 75 -9.08 15.41 9.43
CA ARG A 75 -8.53 15.18 8.09
C ARG A 75 -7.69 13.92 8.07
N PRO A 76 -7.67 13.18 6.94
CA PRO A 76 -6.77 12.04 6.80
C PRO A 76 -5.31 12.50 6.82
N GLU A 77 -4.43 11.61 7.30
CA GLU A 77 -3.00 11.75 7.08
C GLU A 77 -2.66 11.16 5.71
N LEU A 78 -1.93 11.92 4.92
CA LEU A 78 -1.49 11.49 3.59
C LEU A 78 0.03 11.35 3.56
N PHE A 79 0.50 10.18 3.11
CA PHE A 79 1.92 9.87 3.04
C PHE A 79 2.29 9.37 1.65
N PHE A 80 3.44 9.81 1.16
CA PHE A 80 4.17 9.15 0.09
C PHE A 80 5.46 8.58 0.65
N VAL A 81 5.71 7.29 0.43
CA VAL A 81 6.75 6.53 1.14
C VAL A 81 7.94 6.15 0.24
N GLY A 82 7.83 6.32 -1.07
CA GLY A 82 8.86 5.98 -2.04
C GLY A 82 8.69 4.60 -2.67
N SER A 83 9.76 3.84 -2.82
CA SER A 83 9.73 2.49 -3.42
C SER A 83 8.86 1.51 -2.61
N GLY A 84 8.30 0.49 -3.26
CA GLY A 84 7.61 -0.65 -2.63
C GLY A 84 8.48 -1.40 -1.62
N ASP A 85 9.81 -1.32 -1.76
CA ASP A 85 10.76 -1.83 -0.75
C ASP A 85 10.53 -1.29 0.67
N TYR A 86 9.75 -0.22 0.82
CA TYR A 86 9.43 0.42 2.09
C TYR A 86 8.01 0.17 2.58
N HIS A 87 7.20 -0.64 1.91
CA HIS A 87 5.81 -0.89 2.28
C HIS A 87 5.66 -1.39 3.73
N HIS A 88 6.67 -2.12 4.26
CA HIS A 88 6.70 -2.55 5.66
C HIS A 88 6.76 -1.43 6.70
N LEU A 89 6.82 -0.17 6.29
CA LEU A 89 6.74 0.98 7.17
C LEU A 89 5.30 1.39 7.49
N THR A 90 4.31 0.93 6.73
CA THR A 90 2.87 1.19 6.96
C THR A 90 2.41 0.91 8.39
N PRO A 91 2.80 -0.18 9.09
CA PRO A 91 2.42 -0.37 10.49
C PRO A 91 2.89 0.74 11.45
N ALA A 92 3.94 1.50 11.09
CA ALA A 92 4.32 2.67 11.90
C ALA A 92 3.39 3.87 11.66
N LEU A 93 2.82 3.99 10.47
CA LEU A 93 1.84 5.03 10.14
C LEU A 93 0.48 4.74 10.80
N LEU A 94 0.17 3.47 11.00
CA LEU A 94 -1.03 2.98 11.69
C LEU A 94 -0.93 3.08 13.22
N SER A 95 0.22 3.49 13.77
CA SER A 95 0.34 3.68 15.22
C SER A 95 -0.50 4.89 15.67
N ASP A 96 -1.11 4.76 16.83
CA ASP A 96 -1.92 5.83 17.44
C ASP A 96 -3.20 6.21 16.62
N LEU A 97 -3.86 5.19 16.03
CA LEU A 97 -5.18 5.38 15.41
C LEU A 97 -6.20 5.80 16.48
N PRO A 98 -7.10 6.77 16.19
CA PRO A 98 -8.11 7.21 17.16
C PRO A 98 -9.23 6.21 17.38
N GLU A 99 -9.37 5.23 16.49
CA GLU A 99 -10.39 4.20 16.50
C GLU A 99 -10.00 3.02 15.59
N PRO A 100 -10.63 1.85 15.73
CA PRO A 100 -10.39 0.72 14.85
C PRO A 100 -10.72 1.01 13.39
N VAL A 101 -9.91 0.47 12.47
CA VAL A 101 -10.07 0.62 11.02
C VAL A 101 -10.12 -0.73 10.30
N SER A 102 -10.78 -0.74 9.15
CA SER A 102 -10.52 -1.71 8.10
C SER A 102 -9.36 -1.18 7.24
N LEU A 103 -8.35 -1.99 7.03
CA LEU A 103 -7.20 -1.64 6.20
C LEU A 103 -7.46 -2.11 4.77
N ILE A 104 -7.60 -1.16 3.85
CA ILE A 104 -7.77 -1.43 2.42
C ILE A 104 -6.40 -1.35 1.77
N HIS A 105 -5.92 -2.49 1.29
CA HIS A 105 -4.56 -2.68 0.79
C HIS A 105 -4.62 -2.96 -0.72
N PHE A 106 -4.13 -2.03 -1.54
CA PHE A 106 -3.96 -2.19 -2.97
C PHE A 106 -2.52 -2.57 -3.27
N ASP A 107 -2.31 -3.78 -3.80
CA ASP A 107 -0.97 -4.32 -4.00
C ASP A 107 -1.00 -5.49 -4.99
N ASN A 108 0.05 -5.65 -5.79
CA ASN A 108 0.28 -6.85 -6.58
C ASN A 108 0.70 -8.06 -5.73
N HIS A 109 1.18 -7.80 -4.50
CA HIS A 109 1.63 -8.80 -3.54
C HIS A 109 0.71 -8.86 -2.32
N PRO A 110 0.41 -10.02 -1.75
CA PRO A 110 -0.41 -10.12 -0.54
C PRO A 110 0.35 -9.76 0.74
N ASP A 111 1.65 -9.58 0.71
CA ASP A 111 2.57 -9.20 1.80
C ASP A 111 2.37 -9.99 3.11
N TRP A 112 1.97 -11.23 2.98
CA TRP A 112 1.51 -12.13 4.04
C TRP A 112 2.49 -13.21 4.46
N VAL A 113 3.74 -13.17 3.96
CA VAL A 113 4.76 -14.21 4.19
C VAL A 113 5.22 -14.19 5.65
N ARG A 114 5.06 -15.31 6.37
CA ARG A 114 5.43 -15.43 7.79
C ARG A 114 6.89 -15.84 8.01
N LEU A 115 7.54 -16.39 7.00
CA LEU A 115 8.91 -16.91 7.08
C LEU A 115 9.96 -15.81 6.88
N ALA A 116 9.58 -14.67 6.31
CA ALA A 116 10.45 -13.53 6.13
C ALA A 116 10.79 -12.83 7.46
N PRO A 117 11.84 -12.00 7.53
CA PRO A 117 12.10 -11.14 8.68
C PRO A 117 10.86 -10.35 9.09
N LYS A 118 10.65 -10.16 10.40
CA LYS A 118 9.43 -9.49 10.91
C LYS A 118 9.18 -8.08 10.39
N ARG A 119 10.22 -7.40 9.89
CA ARG A 119 10.17 -6.05 9.33
C ARG A 119 10.59 -6.10 7.86
N HIS A 120 9.84 -6.83 7.05
CA HIS A 120 10.09 -7.07 5.63
C HIS A 120 8.89 -6.61 4.80
N CYS A 121 9.12 -6.08 3.57
CA CYS A 121 8.05 -5.62 2.68
C CYS A 121 7.02 -6.74 2.41
N GLY A 122 7.42 -7.94 2.07
CA GLY A 122 6.51 -9.08 1.82
C GLY A 122 5.90 -9.72 3.08
N SER A 123 6.09 -9.16 4.29
CA SER A 123 5.57 -9.77 5.54
C SER A 123 4.82 -8.81 6.45
N TRP A 124 4.71 -7.55 6.10
CA TRP A 124 4.22 -6.51 6.99
C TRP A 124 2.72 -6.65 7.33
N VAL A 125 1.92 -7.23 6.43
CA VAL A 125 0.50 -7.52 6.66
C VAL A 125 0.32 -8.34 7.94
N ASN A 126 1.22 -9.31 8.23
CA ASN A 126 1.15 -10.07 9.47
C ASN A 126 1.33 -9.19 10.72
N ARG A 127 2.13 -8.12 10.61
CA ARG A 127 2.33 -7.18 11.73
C ARG A 127 1.12 -6.27 11.91
N ALA A 128 0.50 -5.86 10.82
CA ALA A 128 -0.74 -5.10 10.89
C ALA A 128 -1.87 -5.94 11.51
N LEU A 129 -1.98 -7.22 11.16
CA LEU A 129 -2.96 -8.15 11.76
C LEU A 129 -2.77 -8.37 13.28
N GLU A 130 -1.58 -8.10 13.83
CA GLU A 130 -1.31 -8.16 15.27
C GLU A 130 -1.71 -6.88 16.02
N MET A 131 -2.03 -5.80 15.29
CA MET A 131 -2.41 -4.51 15.90
C MET A 131 -3.87 -4.52 16.35
N PRO A 132 -4.18 -4.09 17.57
CA PRO A 132 -5.54 -4.16 18.12
C PRO A 132 -6.55 -3.27 17.37
N ASP A 133 -6.06 -2.20 16.74
CA ASP A 133 -6.89 -1.24 16.03
C ASP A 133 -7.11 -1.60 14.55
N ILE A 134 -6.64 -2.78 14.11
CA ILE A 134 -6.88 -3.31 12.76
C ILE A 134 -7.95 -4.40 12.83
N ALA A 135 -9.16 -4.06 12.45
CA ALA A 135 -10.30 -4.99 12.52
C ALA A 135 -10.24 -6.05 11.40
N ARG A 136 -9.84 -5.65 10.20
CA ARG A 136 -9.70 -6.53 9.02
C ARG A 136 -8.73 -5.90 8.04
N ILE A 137 -7.99 -6.74 7.30
CA ILE A 137 -7.21 -6.33 6.13
C ILE A 137 -7.84 -6.91 4.89
N ILE A 138 -8.05 -6.08 3.88
CA ILE A 138 -8.63 -6.45 2.59
C ILE A 138 -7.63 -6.07 1.51
N THR A 139 -7.00 -7.07 0.90
CA THR A 139 -6.02 -6.87 -0.18
C THR A 139 -6.71 -7.02 -1.53
N LEU A 140 -6.58 -6.00 -2.36
CA LEU A 140 -7.19 -5.89 -3.68
C LEU A 140 -6.10 -5.82 -4.74
N GLY A 141 -6.13 -6.73 -5.68
CA GLY A 141 -5.30 -6.70 -6.88
C GLY A 141 -4.16 -7.71 -7.01
N PRO A 142 -3.86 -8.61 -6.02
CA PRO A 142 -2.70 -9.49 -6.17
C PRO A 142 -2.75 -10.32 -7.46
N CYS A 143 -1.60 -10.37 -8.16
CA CYS A 143 -1.38 -11.24 -9.29
C CYS A 143 -0.07 -12.02 -9.16
N SER A 144 0.75 -11.68 -8.15
CA SER A 144 2.06 -12.26 -7.97
C SER A 144 2.01 -13.76 -7.66
N ASP A 145 3.12 -14.43 -7.91
CA ASP A 145 3.28 -15.85 -7.61
C ASP A 145 3.30 -16.17 -6.10
N ASP A 146 3.24 -15.16 -5.23
CA ASP A 146 3.10 -15.31 -3.78
C ASP A 146 1.78 -15.99 -3.35
N LEU A 147 0.80 -16.02 -4.25
CA LEU A 147 -0.41 -16.82 -4.07
C LEU A 147 -0.21 -18.30 -4.42
N GLU A 148 0.88 -18.66 -5.09
CA GLU A 148 1.18 -20.05 -5.44
C GLU A 148 1.82 -20.81 -4.27
N ASN A 149 1.37 -22.02 -4.01
CA ASN A 149 1.92 -22.91 -2.97
C ASN A 149 2.13 -22.20 -1.61
N PRO A 150 1.09 -21.54 -1.07
CA PRO A 150 1.24 -20.62 0.08
C PRO A 150 1.78 -21.29 1.33
N GLN A 151 1.55 -22.61 1.54
CA GLN A 151 2.16 -23.31 2.68
C GLN A 151 3.68 -23.38 2.56
N ILE A 152 4.21 -23.57 1.35
CA ILE A 152 5.65 -23.64 1.08
C ILE A 152 6.26 -22.24 1.20
N LYS A 153 5.63 -21.24 0.60
CA LYS A 153 6.09 -19.84 0.63
C LYS A 153 5.83 -19.14 1.98
N GLY A 154 5.08 -19.77 2.88
CA GLY A 154 4.83 -19.24 4.22
C GLY A 154 3.66 -18.25 4.30
N GLY A 155 2.72 -18.30 3.36
CA GLY A 155 1.51 -17.48 3.36
C GLY A 155 0.65 -17.67 4.62
N ASN A 156 0.00 -16.61 5.07
CA ASN A 156 -0.81 -16.62 6.29
C ASN A 156 -2.24 -17.13 6.05
N LEU A 157 -2.36 -18.39 5.62
CA LEU A 157 -3.65 -19.05 5.42
C LEU A 157 -4.52 -19.06 6.68
N GLY A 158 -3.94 -19.05 7.87
CA GLY A 158 -4.70 -18.97 9.11
C GLY A 158 -5.44 -17.64 9.30
N ALA A 159 -4.89 -16.53 8.82
CA ALA A 159 -5.59 -15.24 8.83
C ALA A 159 -6.72 -15.21 7.78
N LEU A 160 -6.47 -15.80 6.61
CA LEU A 160 -7.48 -15.98 5.57
C LEU A 160 -8.66 -16.80 6.08
N GLN A 161 -8.38 -17.98 6.68
CA GLN A 161 -9.38 -18.88 7.24
C GLN A 161 -10.26 -18.23 8.33
N ARG A 162 -9.70 -17.33 9.14
CA ARG A 162 -10.44 -16.61 10.18
C ARG A 162 -11.17 -15.37 9.65
N GLY A 163 -11.02 -15.02 8.37
CA GLY A 163 -11.61 -13.82 7.77
C GLY A 163 -11.00 -12.49 8.25
N HIS A 164 -9.85 -12.54 8.97
CA HIS A 164 -9.12 -11.34 9.36
C HIS A 164 -8.33 -10.74 8.19
N LEU A 165 -7.96 -11.57 7.24
CA LEU A 165 -7.39 -11.21 5.95
C LEU A 165 -8.34 -11.68 4.86
N GLN A 166 -8.67 -10.80 3.93
CA GLN A 166 -9.39 -11.11 2.71
C GLN A 166 -8.50 -10.77 1.52
N LEU A 167 -8.42 -11.66 0.54
CA LEU A 167 -7.65 -11.46 -0.68
C LEU A 167 -8.58 -11.53 -1.88
N PHE A 168 -8.53 -10.52 -2.72
CA PHE A 168 -9.23 -10.45 -3.99
C PHE A 168 -8.21 -10.20 -5.10
N PRO A 169 -7.68 -11.26 -5.72
CA PRO A 169 -6.74 -11.14 -6.84
C PRO A 169 -7.35 -10.35 -8.00
N TRP A 170 -6.52 -9.59 -8.72
CA TRP A 170 -6.98 -9.03 -10.00
C TRP A 170 -7.26 -10.15 -10.98
N GLN A 171 -6.30 -11.05 -11.15
CA GLN A 171 -6.45 -12.29 -11.91
C GLN A 171 -5.42 -13.31 -11.42
N HIS A 172 -5.89 -14.45 -10.94
CA HIS A 172 -5.01 -15.53 -10.51
C HIS A 172 -5.68 -16.89 -10.76
N ALA A 173 -4.89 -17.87 -11.19
CA ALA A 173 -5.35 -19.26 -11.32
C ALA A 173 -5.66 -19.85 -9.93
N PRO A 174 -6.45 -20.94 -9.84
CA PRO A 174 -6.68 -21.64 -8.59
C PRO A 174 -5.36 -22.03 -7.90
N THR A 175 -5.28 -21.77 -6.60
CA THR A 175 -4.10 -22.04 -5.77
C THR A 175 -4.20 -23.39 -5.10
N GLN A 176 -3.15 -24.21 -5.23
CA GLN A 176 -3.09 -25.49 -4.53
C GLN A 176 -2.80 -25.27 -3.03
N VAL A 177 -3.60 -25.92 -2.18
CA VAL A 177 -3.46 -25.88 -0.73
C VAL A 177 -3.51 -27.27 -0.11
N TRP A 178 -2.92 -27.43 1.08
CA TRP A 178 -3.00 -28.64 1.88
C TRP A 178 -3.96 -28.44 3.05
N GLY A 179 -4.91 -29.36 3.18
CA GLY A 179 -5.91 -29.30 4.24
C GLY A 179 -7.05 -28.33 3.95
N ARG A 180 -7.88 -28.13 4.95
CA ARG A 180 -9.09 -27.32 4.84
C ARG A 180 -8.81 -25.87 5.26
N ILE A 181 -8.98 -24.95 4.31
CA ILE A 181 -9.00 -23.51 4.53
C ILE A 181 -10.44 -23.03 4.71
N GLY A 182 -11.36 -23.57 3.89
CA GLY A 182 -12.77 -23.18 3.85
C GLY A 182 -13.04 -22.07 2.83
N ASP A 183 -14.30 -21.67 2.75
CA ASP A 183 -14.73 -20.59 1.86
C ASP A 183 -14.62 -19.25 2.56
N GLY A 184 -14.45 -18.20 1.78
CA GLY A 184 -14.38 -16.82 2.23
C GLY A 184 -14.86 -15.85 1.17
N PRO A 185 -14.98 -14.55 1.47
CA PRO A 185 -15.50 -13.57 0.51
C PRO A 185 -14.71 -13.48 -0.79
N GLY A 186 -13.40 -13.78 -0.76
CA GLY A 186 -12.50 -13.70 -1.91
C GLY A 186 -12.12 -15.06 -2.50
N HIS A 187 -12.62 -16.19 -1.99
CA HIS A 187 -12.27 -17.52 -2.48
C HIS A 187 -13.28 -18.58 -2.07
N GLU A 188 -13.33 -19.65 -2.87
CA GLU A 188 -14.03 -20.89 -2.55
C GLU A 188 -13.04 -22.07 -2.59
N GLN A 189 -13.15 -23.00 -1.65
CA GLN A 189 -12.30 -24.19 -1.65
C GLN A 189 -13.02 -25.40 -2.25
N HIS A 190 -12.50 -25.91 -3.36
CA HIS A 190 -12.90 -27.19 -3.93
C HIS A 190 -11.74 -28.17 -3.78
N GLU A 191 -11.92 -29.20 -2.95
CA GLU A 191 -10.88 -30.17 -2.62
C GLU A 191 -9.60 -29.50 -2.07
N ASN A 192 -8.49 -29.59 -2.81
CA ASN A 192 -7.19 -28.99 -2.48
C ASN A 192 -6.88 -27.71 -3.28
N LEU A 193 -7.88 -27.10 -3.89
CA LEU A 193 -7.75 -25.87 -4.68
C LEU A 193 -8.56 -24.74 -4.06
N LEU A 194 -7.96 -23.58 -3.90
CA LEU A 194 -8.65 -22.30 -3.66
C LEU A 194 -8.91 -21.64 -5.01
N HIS A 195 -10.17 -21.49 -5.35
CA HIS A 195 -10.65 -20.73 -6.51
C HIS A 195 -10.87 -19.30 -6.07
N TRP A 196 -10.12 -18.38 -6.65
CA TRP A 196 -10.19 -16.98 -6.30
C TRP A 196 -11.36 -16.27 -6.99
N ARG A 197 -11.94 -15.33 -6.27
CA ARG A 197 -12.85 -14.36 -6.84
C ARG A 197 -12.01 -13.26 -7.51
N ASN A 198 -11.79 -13.42 -8.81
CA ASN A 198 -10.93 -12.53 -9.59
C ASN A 198 -11.63 -11.20 -9.90
N LEU A 199 -10.99 -10.09 -9.59
CA LEU A 199 -11.55 -8.75 -9.79
C LEU A 199 -11.75 -8.38 -11.25
N VAL A 200 -10.98 -8.96 -12.16
CA VAL A 200 -11.13 -8.75 -13.62
C VAL A 200 -12.49 -9.22 -14.14
N ASP A 201 -13.14 -10.16 -13.46
CA ASP A 201 -14.44 -10.73 -13.85
C ASP A 201 -15.63 -10.02 -13.16
N GLU A 202 -15.37 -9.06 -12.25
CA GLU A 202 -16.38 -8.38 -11.47
C GLU A 202 -16.86 -7.09 -12.15
N ASP A 203 -18.14 -6.74 -11.91
CA ASP A 203 -18.59 -5.36 -12.08
C ASP A 203 -17.95 -4.50 -10.98
N TRP A 204 -16.92 -3.76 -11.32
CA TRP A 204 -16.08 -3.04 -10.37
C TRP A 204 -16.85 -2.09 -9.44
N PRO A 205 -17.75 -1.21 -9.95
CA PRO A 205 -18.57 -0.38 -9.06
C PRO A 205 -19.41 -1.19 -8.08
N ALA A 206 -20.11 -2.20 -8.56
CA ALA A 206 -20.95 -3.05 -7.71
C ALA A 206 -20.13 -3.84 -6.68
N PHE A 207 -18.95 -4.34 -7.07
CA PHE A 207 -18.00 -5.00 -6.16
C PHE A 207 -17.55 -4.07 -5.03
N ILE A 208 -17.12 -2.83 -5.36
CA ILE A 208 -16.65 -1.86 -4.37
C ILE A 208 -17.80 -1.44 -3.43
N ASP A 209 -19.01 -1.26 -3.94
CA ASP A 209 -20.17 -0.96 -3.11
C ASP A 209 -20.46 -2.08 -2.10
N ALA A 210 -20.49 -3.34 -2.56
CA ALA A 210 -20.68 -4.51 -1.70
C ALA A 210 -19.54 -4.68 -0.67
N LEU A 211 -18.29 -4.42 -1.08
CA LEU A 211 -17.14 -4.45 -0.18
C LEU A 211 -17.29 -3.42 0.94
N ILE A 212 -17.70 -2.20 0.61
CA ILE A 212 -17.91 -1.14 1.61
C ILE A 212 -19.03 -1.49 2.57
N ASP A 213 -20.11 -2.12 2.09
CA ASP A 213 -21.23 -2.57 2.93
C ASP A 213 -20.82 -3.68 3.92
N ASP A 214 -19.82 -4.51 3.58
CA ASP A 214 -19.29 -5.59 4.44
C ASP A 214 -18.17 -5.14 5.40
N LEU A 215 -17.76 -3.87 5.39
CA LEU A 215 -16.69 -3.40 6.27
C LEU A 215 -17.11 -3.50 7.74
N PRO A 216 -16.28 -4.10 8.62
CA PRO A 216 -16.59 -4.20 10.05
C PRO A 216 -16.45 -2.87 10.81
N THR A 217 -15.92 -1.82 10.17
CA THR A 217 -15.66 -0.51 10.78
C THR A 217 -16.17 0.62 9.90
N GLY A 218 -16.64 1.71 10.51
CA GLY A 218 -16.98 2.93 9.78
C GLY A 218 -15.78 3.78 9.37
N ALA A 219 -14.57 3.40 9.80
CA ALA A 219 -13.33 4.08 9.48
C ALA A 219 -12.39 3.14 8.69
N VAL A 220 -11.63 3.71 7.76
CA VAL A 220 -10.67 2.98 6.92
C VAL A 220 -9.30 3.68 6.91
N TRP A 221 -8.26 2.89 6.72
CA TRP A 221 -6.97 3.34 6.21
C TRP A 221 -6.73 2.69 4.86
N ILE A 222 -6.23 3.47 3.90
CA ILE A 222 -5.94 2.99 2.54
C ILE A 222 -4.43 2.96 2.38
N THR A 223 -3.86 1.82 2.00
CA THR A 223 -2.44 1.68 1.67
C THR A 223 -2.30 1.18 0.25
N ILE A 224 -1.43 1.81 -0.52
CA ILE A 224 -1.32 1.59 -1.96
C ILE A 224 0.15 1.34 -2.30
N ASP A 225 0.45 0.12 -2.80
CA ASP A 225 1.64 -0.07 -3.62
C ASP A 225 1.27 0.11 -5.09
N LYS A 226 1.97 0.99 -5.80
CA LYS A 226 1.68 1.26 -7.21
C LYS A 226 1.98 0.09 -8.13
N ASP A 227 2.64 -0.98 -7.63
CA ASP A 227 2.82 -2.19 -8.42
C ASP A 227 1.51 -2.96 -8.65
N VAL A 228 0.44 -2.67 -7.91
CA VAL A 228 -0.91 -3.15 -8.23
C VAL A 228 -1.37 -2.72 -9.62
N LEU A 229 -0.84 -1.60 -10.11
CA LEU A 229 -1.22 -1.02 -11.39
C LEU A 229 -0.54 -1.72 -12.56
N ALA A 230 -1.25 -1.78 -13.66
CA ALA A 230 -0.70 -2.21 -14.94
C ALA A 230 0.46 -1.32 -15.38
N SER A 231 1.37 -1.89 -16.16
CA SER A 231 2.60 -1.21 -16.63
C SER A 231 2.35 0.05 -17.46
N GLU A 232 1.13 0.26 -17.95
CA GLU A 232 0.69 1.49 -18.62
C GLU A 232 0.47 2.65 -17.64
N ASP A 233 0.16 2.35 -16.37
CA ASP A 233 -0.22 3.35 -15.37
C ASP A 233 0.88 3.60 -14.33
N ALA A 234 1.82 2.67 -14.13
CA ALA A 234 2.96 2.86 -13.22
C ALA A 234 4.22 2.16 -13.73
N ALA A 235 5.37 2.53 -13.17
CA ALA A 235 6.64 1.84 -13.33
C ALA A 235 7.29 1.70 -11.95
N THR A 236 7.55 0.46 -11.52
CA THR A 236 8.02 0.13 -10.18
C THR A 236 9.29 -0.71 -10.20
N ASN A 237 9.84 -1.04 -9.04
CA ASN A 237 10.97 -1.97 -8.93
C ASN A 237 10.52 -3.43 -8.88
N TRP A 238 9.21 -3.67 -8.66
CA TRP A 238 8.63 -4.98 -8.52
C TRP A 238 7.82 -5.37 -9.78
N ASP A 239 7.46 -6.64 -9.89
CA ASP A 239 6.52 -7.08 -10.91
C ASP A 239 5.17 -6.39 -10.70
N GLN A 240 4.48 -6.12 -11.81
CA GLN A 240 3.29 -5.29 -11.79
C GLN A 240 2.03 -6.11 -12.02
N GLY A 241 0.97 -5.65 -11.38
CA GLY A 241 -0.37 -6.19 -11.50
C GLY A 241 -1.09 -5.77 -12.79
N GLY A 242 -2.40 -5.97 -12.78
CA GLY A 242 -3.26 -5.69 -13.94
C GLY A 242 -4.31 -4.60 -13.71
N MET A 243 -4.39 -4.02 -12.51
CA MET A 243 -5.38 -2.98 -12.20
C MET A 243 -5.07 -1.69 -12.95
N ARG A 244 -6.10 -1.06 -13.51
CA ARG A 244 -5.94 0.26 -14.15
C ARG A 244 -6.14 1.37 -13.12
N LEU A 245 -5.46 2.49 -13.33
CA LEU A 245 -5.53 3.67 -12.45
C LEU A 245 -6.97 4.14 -12.19
N ASN A 246 -7.85 4.07 -13.19
CA ASN A 246 -9.25 4.46 -13.02
C ASN A 246 -10.02 3.58 -12.01
N HIS A 247 -9.69 2.29 -11.89
CA HIS A 247 -10.28 1.41 -10.87
C HIS A 247 -9.84 1.83 -9.47
N LEU A 248 -8.55 2.12 -9.29
CA LEU A 248 -8.01 2.61 -8.02
C LEU A 248 -8.67 3.94 -7.61
N LEU A 249 -8.71 4.93 -8.52
CA LEU A 249 -9.33 6.23 -8.26
C LEU A 249 -10.81 6.12 -7.92
N HIS A 250 -11.55 5.23 -8.62
CA HIS A 250 -12.96 4.95 -8.32
C HIS A 250 -13.15 4.40 -6.91
N ALA A 251 -12.35 3.39 -6.53
CA ALA A 251 -12.43 2.78 -5.21
C ALA A 251 -12.16 3.80 -4.09
N ILE A 252 -11.14 4.65 -4.25
CA ILE A 252 -10.82 5.69 -3.27
C ILE A 252 -11.99 6.69 -3.13
N ARG A 253 -12.61 7.12 -4.25
CA ARG A 253 -13.80 8.00 -4.22
C ARG A 253 -14.97 7.35 -3.48
N ALA A 254 -15.27 6.10 -3.78
CA ALA A 254 -16.38 5.36 -3.17
C ALA A 254 -16.16 5.17 -1.66
N LEU A 255 -14.95 4.77 -1.26
CA LEU A 255 -14.56 4.66 0.15
C LEU A 255 -14.69 6.00 0.88
N ALA A 256 -14.14 7.09 0.33
CA ALA A 256 -14.20 8.41 0.95
C ALA A 256 -15.62 8.97 1.04
N ALA A 257 -16.52 8.60 0.13
CA ALA A 257 -17.92 9.01 0.16
C ALA A 257 -18.76 8.32 1.24
N ARG A 258 -18.36 7.11 1.68
CA ARG A 258 -19.19 6.23 2.52
C ARG A 258 -18.52 5.85 3.85
N THR A 259 -17.23 6.10 4.00
CA THR A 259 -16.46 5.79 5.21
C THR A 259 -15.66 7.00 5.66
N ARG A 260 -15.16 6.94 6.90
CA ARG A 260 -14.21 7.93 7.38
C ARG A 260 -12.79 7.45 7.07
N VAL A 261 -12.15 8.08 6.08
CA VAL A 261 -10.75 7.82 5.76
C VAL A 261 -9.86 8.51 6.80
N LEU A 262 -9.13 7.73 7.61
CA LEU A 262 -8.21 8.25 8.62
C LEU A 262 -6.82 8.54 8.08
N GLY A 263 -6.42 7.85 7.03
CA GLY A 263 -5.15 8.10 6.34
C GLY A 263 -5.01 7.29 5.09
N ILE A 264 -4.06 7.73 4.27
CA ILE A 264 -3.67 7.06 3.03
C ILE A 264 -2.16 7.07 2.96
N ASP A 265 -1.55 5.94 2.62
CA ASP A 265 -0.15 5.89 2.26
C ASP A 265 0.06 5.27 0.89
N VAL A 266 1.04 5.80 0.15
CA VAL A 266 1.36 5.40 -1.22
C VAL A 266 2.85 5.09 -1.32
N CYS A 267 3.18 3.89 -1.76
CA CYS A 267 4.54 3.48 -2.14
C CYS A 267 4.57 2.95 -3.59
N GLY A 268 5.62 2.23 -3.98
CA GLY A 268 5.77 1.70 -5.33
C GLY A 268 6.41 2.69 -6.31
N GLU A 269 7.15 3.70 -5.82
CA GLU A 269 7.94 4.56 -6.70
C GLU A 269 9.18 3.82 -7.20
N PHE A 270 9.55 4.01 -8.47
CA PHE A 270 10.79 3.45 -8.98
C PHE A 270 12.01 4.15 -8.36
N ALA A 271 12.92 3.37 -7.78
CA ALA A 271 14.13 3.87 -7.18
C ALA A 271 15.39 3.21 -7.78
N LYS A 272 16.35 4.03 -8.21
CA LYS A 272 17.64 3.56 -8.74
C LYS A 272 18.66 3.19 -7.67
N ALA A 273 18.38 3.46 -6.40
CA ALA A 273 19.33 3.32 -5.32
C ALA A 273 19.74 1.85 -5.11
N PRO A 274 21.03 1.50 -5.22
CA PRO A 274 21.47 0.13 -5.02
C PRO A 274 21.38 -0.25 -3.55
N HIS A 275 21.06 -1.51 -3.28
CA HIS A 275 21.12 -2.05 -1.93
C HIS A 275 22.58 -2.07 -1.43
N ARG A 276 22.84 -1.44 -0.29
CA ARG A 276 24.20 -1.41 0.30
C ARG A 276 24.57 -2.73 0.96
N ASN A 277 23.61 -3.47 1.49
CA ASN A 277 23.81 -4.77 2.14
C ASN A 277 23.83 -5.87 1.06
N TRP A 278 24.81 -6.77 1.13
CA TRP A 278 24.96 -7.86 0.15
C TRP A 278 23.81 -8.88 0.20
N LEU A 279 23.25 -9.16 1.40
CA LEU A 279 22.08 -10.02 1.54
C LEU A 279 20.86 -9.41 0.85
N LYS A 280 20.61 -8.12 1.06
CA LYS A 280 19.52 -7.40 0.38
C LYS A 280 19.70 -7.36 -1.14
N ARG A 281 20.94 -7.26 -1.61
CA ARG A 281 21.23 -7.35 -3.06
C ARG A 281 20.93 -8.74 -3.63
N TRP A 282 21.26 -9.76 -2.87
CA TRP A 282 20.98 -11.14 -3.28
C TRP A 282 19.47 -11.40 -3.32
N GLU A 283 18.74 -11.01 -2.28
CA GLU A 283 17.29 -11.09 -2.17
C GLU A 283 16.59 -10.30 -3.29
N ALA A 284 16.93 -9.02 -3.47
CA ALA A 284 16.38 -8.20 -4.55
C ALA A 284 16.64 -8.80 -5.95
N LYS A 285 17.77 -9.46 -6.15
CA LYS A 285 18.06 -10.16 -7.41
C LYS A 285 17.22 -11.41 -7.61
N SER A 286 16.78 -12.05 -6.51
CA SER A 286 15.90 -13.23 -6.55
C SER A 286 14.44 -12.84 -6.78
N ASP A 287 13.98 -11.80 -6.10
CA ASP A 287 12.57 -11.51 -5.93
C ASP A 287 12.07 -10.36 -6.82
N GLN A 288 12.97 -9.46 -7.22
CA GLN A 288 12.62 -8.39 -8.14
C GLN A 288 12.91 -8.76 -9.59
N PRO A 289 12.11 -8.31 -10.56
CA PRO A 289 12.40 -8.52 -11.97
C PRO A 289 13.78 -7.94 -12.34
N PRO A 290 14.43 -8.46 -13.39
CA PRO A 290 15.70 -7.90 -13.85
C PRO A 290 15.61 -6.38 -14.00
N PRO A 291 16.62 -5.61 -13.57
CA PRO A 291 16.55 -4.16 -13.61
C PRO A 291 16.30 -3.68 -15.04
N GLN A 292 15.12 -3.16 -15.27
CA GLN A 292 14.78 -2.54 -16.54
C GLN A 292 15.56 -1.23 -16.70
N ARG A 293 15.87 -0.88 -17.93
CA ARG A 293 16.41 0.45 -18.21
C ARG A 293 15.30 1.47 -17.97
N TRP A 294 15.43 2.21 -16.89
CA TRP A 294 14.55 3.35 -16.60
C TRP A 294 14.58 4.35 -17.76
N SER A 295 13.43 4.70 -18.25
CA SER A 295 13.24 5.64 -19.35
C SER A 295 12.59 6.94 -18.88
N GLU A 296 12.66 7.97 -19.69
CA GLU A 296 11.91 9.21 -19.47
C GLU A 296 10.39 8.96 -19.49
N GLN A 297 9.94 7.99 -20.30
CA GLN A 297 8.52 7.61 -20.34
C GLN A 297 8.05 7.00 -19.00
N ASP A 298 8.90 6.24 -18.31
CA ASP A 298 8.58 5.68 -16.98
C ASP A 298 8.44 6.79 -15.94
N LEU A 299 9.31 7.81 -16.00
CA LEU A 299 9.19 8.99 -15.14
C LEU A 299 7.88 9.74 -15.39
N LEU A 300 7.52 9.98 -16.65
CA LEU A 300 6.28 10.66 -17.02
C LEU A 300 5.03 9.87 -16.60
N ARG A 301 5.08 8.54 -16.72
CA ARG A 301 4.01 7.65 -16.28
C ARG A 301 3.77 7.77 -14.78
N ASN A 302 4.82 7.65 -13.98
CA ASN A 302 4.73 7.82 -12.52
C ASN A 302 4.31 9.25 -12.15
N ALA A 303 4.78 10.27 -12.86
CA ALA A 303 4.37 11.65 -12.65
C ALA A 303 2.87 11.84 -12.88
N HIS A 304 2.32 11.23 -13.94
CA HIS A 304 0.88 11.26 -14.23
C HIS A 304 0.06 10.57 -13.12
N THR A 305 0.46 9.40 -12.69
CA THR A 305 -0.23 8.65 -11.63
C THR A 305 -0.15 9.37 -10.28
N ASN A 306 1.01 9.90 -9.91
CA ASN A 306 1.17 10.70 -8.69
C ASN A 306 0.29 11.96 -8.74
N GLU A 307 0.25 12.68 -9.87
CA GLU A 307 -0.61 13.85 -10.03
C GLU A 307 -2.09 13.50 -9.92
N ALA A 308 -2.53 12.40 -10.56
CA ALA A 308 -3.91 11.95 -10.49
C ALA A 308 -4.34 11.60 -9.04
N LEU A 309 -3.48 10.88 -8.29
CA LEU A 309 -3.73 10.55 -6.90
C LEU A 309 -3.77 11.82 -6.01
N ILE A 310 -2.80 12.71 -6.15
CA ILE A 310 -2.75 13.94 -5.35
C ILE A 310 -3.95 14.82 -5.65
N THR A 311 -4.30 15.01 -6.92
CA THR A 311 -5.49 15.78 -7.33
C THR A 311 -6.75 15.20 -6.70
N LEU A 312 -6.91 13.87 -6.76
CA LEU A 312 -8.04 13.20 -6.12
C LEU A 312 -8.07 13.47 -4.61
N PHE A 313 -6.93 13.39 -3.93
CA PHE A 313 -6.88 13.66 -2.49
C PHE A 313 -7.21 15.14 -2.16
N GLU A 314 -6.72 16.08 -2.97
CA GLU A 314 -7.04 17.52 -2.83
C GLU A 314 -8.53 17.80 -3.06
N GLU A 315 -9.20 17.04 -3.95
CA GLU A 315 -10.65 17.12 -4.19
C GLU A 315 -11.48 16.54 -3.04
N LEU A 316 -11.08 15.38 -2.51
CA LEU A 316 -11.85 14.66 -1.49
C LEU A 316 -11.67 15.26 -0.08
N PHE A 317 -10.51 15.85 0.19
CA PHE A 317 -10.12 16.33 1.52
C PHE A 317 -9.66 17.80 1.48
N PRO A 318 -10.51 18.73 1.04
CA PRO A 318 -10.16 20.14 0.81
C PRO A 318 -9.77 20.89 2.09
#